data_7e7e3472909768bf97f9d65fefaca52d
#
_entry.id   7e7e3472909768bf97f9d65fefaca52d
#
_cell.length_a   1.000
_cell.length_b   1.000
_cell.length_c   1.000
_cell.angle_alpha   90.00
_cell.angle_beta   90.00
_cell.angle_gamma   90.00
#
_symmetry.space_group_name_H-M   'P 1'
#
loop_
_entity.id
_entity.type
_entity.pdbx_description
1 polymer ?
#
loop_
_entity_poly.entity_id
_entity_poly.type
_entity_poly.pdbx_seq_one_letter_code
_entity_poly.pdbx_strand_id
1 'polypeptide(L)'
;MDENAYVLIKYIPARRLDMEDNSDISEAASALAFFHNAAEGFVDNTMRRTYGSLEQLFEKRLNEFSRIRRKIKNDGNYSAIDLLIMKYYDYYTERINMAEELLKKSDYLGVSTAAEKAYCVCHNSFKNDNVRITENGNIIISGLDGCTYDLSILDLAHLIRKYIKSGNADEYGISLILENYSRYR
;
A
#
# COMPACT_ATOMS: atom_id res chain seq x y z
N MET A 1 6.75 -7.30 34.89
CA MET A 1 6.69 -8.45 33.96
C MET A 1 6.24 -7.88 32.64
N ASP A 2 7.05 -8.00 31.59
CA ASP A 2 6.63 -7.52 30.27
C ASP A 2 5.52 -8.44 29.75
N GLU A 3 4.31 -7.91 29.61
CA GLU A 3 3.17 -8.61 29.02
C GLU A 3 3.28 -8.62 27.50
N ASN A 4 4.33 -9.24 26.98
CA ASN A 4 4.47 -9.43 25.55
C ASN A 4 3.70 -10.70 25.14
N ALA A 5 2.75 -10.56 24.25
CA ALA A 5 2.08 -11.69 23.61
C ALA A 5 3.00 -12.29 22.53
N TYR A 6 3.20 -13.59 22.58
CA TYR A 6 3.99 -14.34 21.59
C TYR A 6 3.09 -15.32 20.85
N VAL A 7 3.30 -15.42 19.53
CA VAL A 7 2.61 -16.39 18.68
C VAL A 7 3.65 -17.36 18.10
N LEU A 8 3.42 -18.65 18.25
CA LEU A 8 4.23 -19.70 17.62
C LEU A 8 3.57 -20.09 16.29
N ILE A 9 4.28 -19.89 15.18
CA ILE A 9 3.83 -20.28 13.85
C ILE A 9 4.79 -21.32 13.26
N LYS A 10 4.24 -22.22 12.41
CA LYS A 10 5.05 -23.23 11.72
C LYS A 10 6.00 -22.50 10.75
N TYR A 11 7.31 -22.78 10.86
CA TYR A 11 8.26 -22.30 9.89
C TYR A 11 8.10 -23.07 8.57
N ILE A 12 8.02 -22.33 7.47
CA ILE A 12 7.96 -22.86 6.11
C ILE A 12 9.17 -22.29 5.35
N PRO A 13 10.10 -23.15 4.85
CA PRO A 13 11.22 -22.66 4.04
C PRO A 13 10.70 -21.97 2.77
N ALA A 14 11.11 -20.72 2.58
CA ALA A 14 10.69 -19.94 1.42
C ALA A 14 11.65 -18.76 1.21
N ARG A 15 11.95 -18.44 -0.06
CA ARG A 15 12.71 -17.26 -0.44
C ARG A 15 11.85 -16.01 -0.48
N ARG A 16 12.45 -14.84 -0.40
CA ARG A 16 11.78 -13.57 -0.62
C ARG A 16 11.46 -13.38 -2.10
N LEU A 17 10.43 -12.57 -2.39
CA LEU A 17 10.17 -12.07 -3.73
C LEU A 17 11.34 -11.21 -4.22
N ASP A 18 11.69 -11.37 -5.48
CA ASP A 18 12.59 -10.50 -6.22
C ASP A 18 11.76 -9.54 -7.09
N MET A 19 11.80 -8.24 -6.78
CA MET A 19 11.06 -7.22 -7.54
C MET A 19 11.74 -6.87 -8.88
N GLU A 20 12.88 -7.48 -9.20
CA GLU A 20 13.57 -7.35 -10.48
C GLU A 20 13.25 -8.53 -11.41
N ASP A 21 12.64 -9.60 -10.87
CA ASP A 21 12.21 -10.77 -11.62
C ASP A 21 10.73 -10.66 -12.03
N ASN A 22 10.48 -10.62 -13.34
CA ASN A 22 9.14 -10.54 -13.91
C ASN A 22 8.23 -11.71 -13.53
N SER A 23 8.78 -12.90 -13.31
CA SER A 23 8.02 -14.06 -12.83
C SER A 23 7.53 -13.81 -11.40
N ASP A 24 8.41 -13.34 -10.52
CA ASP A 24 8.08 -13.06 -9.12
C ASP A 24 7.04 -11.92 -9.01
N ILE A 25 7.16 -10.89 -9.87
CA ILE A 25 6.20 -9.79 -9.93
C ILE A 25 4.81 -10.29 -10.35
N SER A 26 4.74 -11.14 -11.37
CA SER A 26 3.50 -11.73 -11.86
C SER A 26 2.85 -12.62 -10.81
N GLU A 27 3.64 -13.46 -10.13
CA GLU A 27 3.17 -14.31 -9.04
C GLU A 27 2.68 -13.46 -7.83
N ALA A 28 3.41 -12.40 -7.48
CA ALA A 28 2.99 -11.49 -6.41
C ALA A 28 1.64 -10.83 -6.71
N ALA A 29 1.43 -10.36 -7.95
CA ALA A 29 0.18 -9.75 -8.37
C ALA A 29 -1.00 -10.75 -8.34
N SER A 30 -0.77 -11.97 -8.83
CA SER A 30 -1.74 -13.07 -8.78
C SER A 30 -2.10 -13.43 -7.32
N ALA A 31 -1.07 -13.59 -6.48
CA ALA A 31 -1.26 -13.91 -5.06
C ALA A 31 -2.03 -12.82 -4.31
N LEU A 32 -1.80 -11.53 -4.65
CA LEU A 32 -2.55 -10.42 -4.07
C LEU A 32 -4.03 -10.49 -4.46
N ALA A 33 -4.35 -10.80 -5.72
CA ALA A 33 -5.72 -10.99 -6.18
C ALA A 33 -6.40 -12.16 -5.45
N PHE A 34 -5.72 -13.30 -5.31
CA PHE A 34 -6.23 -14.45 -4.56
C PHE A 34 -6.46 -14.11 -3.08
N PHE A 35 -5.54 -13.36 -2.45
CA PHE A 35 -5.71 -12.89 -1.09
C PHE A 35 -6.99 -12.05 -0.95
N HIS A 36 -7.19 -11.08 -1.83
CA HIS A 36 -8.38 -10.23 -1.80
C HIS A 36 -9.68 -11.02 -1.99
N ASN A 37 -9.68 -12.00 -2.91
CA ASN A 37 -10.86 -12.86 -3.10
C ASN A 37 -11.14 -13.75 -1.89
N ALA A 38 -10.10 -14.29 -1.27
CA ALA A 38 -10.25 -15.16 -0.09
C ALA A 38 -10.66 -14.37 1.17
N ALA A 39 -10.24 -13.11 1.27
CA ALA A 39 -10.52 -12.25 2.41
C ALA A 39 -11.84 -11.45 2.28
N GLU A 40 -12.41 -11.38 1.08
CA GLU A 40 -13.68 -10.68 0.86
C GLU A 40 -14.81 -11.35 1.65
N GLY A 41 -15.63 -10.56 2.33
CA GLY A 41 -16.69 -11.06 3.21
C GLY A 41 -16.21 -11.54 4.59
N PHE A 42 -14.93 -11.50 4.89
CA PHE A 42 -14.44 -11.80 6.23
C PHE A 42 -14.90 -10.73 7.22
N VAL A 43 -15.49 -11.12 8.33
CA VAL A 43 -16.04 -10.20 9.33
C VAL A 43 -15.26 -10.32 10.65
N ASP A 44 -14.60 -9.24 11.03
CA ASP A 44 -13.93 -9.07 12.33
C ASP A 44 -14.27 -7.70 12.90
N ASN A 45 -14.88 -7.67 14.07
CA ASN A 45 -15.30 -6.45 14.74
C ASN A 45 -14.13 -5.63 15.31
N THR A 46 -12.93 -6.19 15.37
CA THR A 46 -11.71 -5.52 15.84
C THR A 46 -10.90 -4.90 14.71
N MET A 47 -11.11 -5.35 13.49
CA MET A 47 -10.40 -4.83 12.31
C MET A 47 -10.82 -3.38 12.02
N ARG A 48 -9.82 -2.52 11.83
CA ARG A 48 -10.04 -1.10 11.54
C ARG A 48 -10.67 -0.92 10.16
N ARG A 49 -11.64 0.00 10.08
CA ARG A 49 -12.30 0.41 8.83
C ARG A 49 -11.72 1.75 8.36
N THR A 50 -11.32 1.81 7.11
CA THR A 50 -10.69 2.99 6.49
C THR A 50 -11.33 3.39 5.16
N TYR A 51 -12.44 2.76 4.79
CA TYR A 51 -13.22 3.13 3.60
C TYR A 51 -13.53 4.62 3.54
N GLY A 52 -13.44 5.21 2.37
CA GLY A 52 -13.80 6.61 2.17
C GLY A 52 -12.83 7.63 2.78
N SER A 53 -11.67 7.20 3.31
CA SER A 53 -10.78 8.07 4.10
C SER A 53 -9.69 8.80 3.30
N LEU A 54 -9.59 8.60 1.98
CA LEU A 54 -8.48 9.18 1.19
C LEU A 54 -8.49 10.70 1.14
N GLU A 55 -9.66 11.35 1.03
CA GLU A 55 -9.75 12.81 1.05
C GLU A 55 -9.19 13.37 2.36
N GLN A 56 -9.63 12.82 3.49
CA GLN A 56 -9.15 13.20 4.82
C GLN A 56 -7.64 12.94 4.98
N LEU A 57 -7.14 11.87 4.36
CA LEU A 57 -5.72 11.56 4.37
C LEU A 57 -4.92 12.61 3.60
N PHE A 58 -5.38 13.03 2.41
CA PHE A 58 -4.72 14.07 1.62
C PHE A 58 -4.69 15.40 2.36
N GLU A 59 -5.83 15.84 2.90
CA GLU A 59 -5.92 17.04 3.70
C GLU A 59 -4.97 16.99 4.92
N LYS A 60 -4.96 15.88 5.64
CA LYS A 60 -4.06 15.67 6.77
C LYS A 60 -2.60 15.81 6.36
N ARG A 61 -2.20 15.19 5.24
CA ARG A 61 -0.82 15.25 4.72
C ARG A 61 -0.42 16.66 4.29
N LEU A 62 -1.31 17.40 3.64
CA LEU A 62 -1.07 18.79 3.29
C LEU A 62 -0.86 19.67 4.55
N ASN A 63 -1.70 19.47 5.55
CA ASN A 63 -1.60 20.19 6.82
C ASN A 63 -0.30 19.86 7.58
N GLU A 64 0.09 18.58 7.62
CA GLU A 64 1.36 18.15 8.22
C GLU A 64 2.55 18.75 7.47
N PHE A 65 2.53 18.74 6.15
CA PHE A 65 3.61 19.26 5.32
C PHE A 65 3.75 20.78 5.46
N SER A 66 2.61 21.51 5.52
CA SER A 66 2.55 22.96 5.79
C SER A 66 3.11 23.30 7.18
N ARG A 67 2.80 22.47 8.19
CA ARG A 67 3.33 22.64 9.54
C ARG A 67 4.84 22.44 9.60
N ILE A 68 5.36 21.43 8.90
CA ILE A 68 6.80 21.18 8.80
C ILE A 68 7.50 22.38 8.16
N ARG A 69 6.99 22.89 7.02
CA ARG A 69 7.54 24.08 6.35
C ARG A 69 7.59 25.29 7.28
N ARG A 70 6.51 25.52 8.03
CA ARG A 70 6.43 26.64 8.99
C ARG A 70 7.48 26.51 10.09
N LYS A 71 7.63 25.30 10.64
CA LYS A 71 8.64 25.01 11.67
C LYS A 71 10.04 25.30 11.14
N ILE A 72 10.42 24.75 9.97
CA ILE A 72 11.72 25.00 9.34
C ILE A 72 12.00 26.50 9.18
N LYS A 73 11.01 27.28 8.69
CA LYS A 73 11.17 28.73 8.51
C LYS A 73 11.40 29.47 9.83
N ASN A 74 10.75 29.02 10.89
CA ASN A 74 10.85 29.69 12.21
C ASN A 74 12.16 29.38 12.92
N ASP A 75 12.71 28.17 12.74
CA ASP A 75 13.94 27.72 13.40
C ASP A 75 15.19 28.46 12.85
N GLY A 76 15.14 28.94 11.60
CA GLY A 76 16.19 29.77 10.98
C GLY A 76 17.55 29.09 10.76
N ASN A 77 17.73 27.89 11.27
CA ASN A 77 18.94 27.08 11.10
C ASN A 77 18.60 25.81 10.30
N TYR A 78 19.00 25.78 9.03
CA TYR A 78 18.57 24.77 8.08
C TYR A 78 19.55 23.60 7.98
N SER A 79 19.09 22.40 8.29
CA SER A 79 19.77 21.17 7.94
C SER A 79 19.69 20.87 6.43
N ALA A 80 20.49 19.93 5.94
CA ALA A 80 20.41 19.48 4.54
C ALA A 80 19.01 18.92 4.19
N ILE A 81 18.34 18.26 5.14
CA ILE A 81 16.98 17.75 4.98
C ILE A 81 15.98 18.91 4.88
N ASP A 82 16.12 19.94 5.71
CA ASP A 82 15.23 21.11 5.67
C ASP A 82 15.31 21.82 4.32
N LEU A 83 16.51 21.97 3.76
CA LEU A 83 16.72 22.55 2.45
C LEU A 83 16.06 21.72 1.34
N LEU A 84 16.13 20.39 1.41
CA LEU A 84 15.45 19.50 0.48
C LEU A 84 13.92 19.62 0.59
N ILE A 85 13.38 19.62 1.81
CA ILE A 85 11.94 19.81 2.04
C ILE A 85 11.49 21.13 1.45
N MET A 86 12.20 22.22 1.73
CA MET A 86 11.88 23.56 1.21
C MET A 86 11.93 23.63 -0.31
N LYS A 87 12.95 22.99 -0.92
CA LYS A 87 13.13 22.93 -2.38
C LYS A 87 11.96 22.26 -3.09
N TYR A 88 11.44 21.16 -2.53
CA TYR A 88 10.42 20.34 -3.19
C TYR A 88 9.00 20.58 -2.64
N TYR A 89 8.84 21.50 -1.68
CA TYR A 89 7.56 21.74 -1.01
C TYR A 89 6.43 22.06 -1.99
N ASP A 90 6.64 23.04 -2.86
CA ASP A 90 5.60 23.49 -3.78
C ASP A 90 5.26 22.41 -4.81
N TYR A 91 6.27 21.68 -5.32
CA TYR A 91 6.08 20.54 -6.21
C TYR A 91 5.20 19.46 -5.59
N TYR A 92 5.51 18.99 -4.37
CA TYR A 92 4.72 17.92 -3.74
C TYR A 92 3.34 18.41 -3.30
N THR A 93 3.21 19.66 -2.88
CA THR A 93 1.90 20.25 -2.57
C THR A 93 0.99 20.26 -3.81
N GLU A 94 1.51 20.68 -4.95
CA GLU A 94 0.79 20.64 -6.23
C GLU A 94 0.37 19.20 -6.60
N ARG A 95 1.26 18.22 -6.44
CA ARG A 95 0.95 16.81 -6.73
C ARG A 95 -0.16 16.25 -5.83
N ILE A 96 -0.16 16.61 -4.56
CA ILE A 96 -1.24 16.19 -3.64
C ILE A 96 -2.56 16.83 -4.05
N ASN A 97 -2.57 18.13 -4.36
CA ASN A 97 -3.78 18.82 -4.82
C ASN A 97 -4.32 18.21 -6.13
N MET A 98 -3.45 17.89 -7.08
CA MET A 98 -3.86 17.19 -8.31
C MET A 98 -4.48 15.82 -8.02
N ALA A 99 -3.88 15.05 -7.11
CA ALA A 99 -4.42 13.74 -6.72
C ALA A 99 -5.79 13.88 -6.04
N GLU A 100 -5.97 14.89 -5.19
CA GLU A 100 -7.25 15.20 -4.56
C GLU A 100 -8.32 15.59 -5.59
N GLU A 101 -7.98 16.41 -6.58
CA GLU A 101 -8.89 16.76 -7.67
C GLU A 101 -9.29 15.55 -8.53
N LEU A 102 -8.35 14.65 -8.82
CA LEU A 102 -8.62 13.40 -9.54
C LEU A 102 -9.58 12.53 -8.72
N LEU A 103 -9.35 12.41 -7.41
CA LEU A 103 -10.21 11.65 -6.52
C LEU A 103 -11.64 12.22 -6.51
N LYS A 104 -11.81 13.55 -6.39
CA LYS A 104 -13.11 14.22 -6.42
C LYS A 104 -13.86 14.07 -7.75
N LYS A 105 -13.13 13.91 -8.87
CA LYS A 105 -13.71 13.67 -10.20
C LYS A 105 -14.04 12.21 -10.46
N SER A 106 -13.55 11.28 -9.63
CA SER A 106 -13.81 9.85 -9.73
C SER A 106 -15.06 9.44 -8.94
N ASP A 107 -15.56 8.22 -9.19
CA ASP A 107 -16.61 7.63 -8.35
C ASP A 107 -16.03 6.96 -7.08
N TYR A 108 -15.09 7.62 -6.44
CA TYR A 108 -14.41 7.07 -5.25
C TYR A 108 -15.39 6.68 -4.13
N LEU A 109 -16.39 7.51 -3.87
CA LEU A 109 -17.35 7.24 -2.79
C LEU A 109 -18.27 6.06 -3.13
N GLY A 110 -18.68 5.93 -4.40
CA GLY A 110 -19.46 4.78 -4.87
C GLY A 110 -18.68 3.48 -4.75
N VAL A 111 -17.44 3.47 -5.22
CA VAL A 111 -16.54 2.30 -5.11
C VAL A 111 -16.22 1.97 -3.65
N SER A 112 -15.99 2.97 -2.78
CA SER A 112 -15.78 2.75 -1.34
C SER A 112 -17.00 2.14 -0.66
N THR A 113 -18.20 2.62 -1.00
CA THR A 113 -19.45 2.07 -0.48
C THR A 113 -19.67 0.63 -0.93
N ALA A 114 -19.36 0.31 -2.17
CA ALA A 114 -19.44 -1.05 -2.68
C ALA A 114 -18.43 -1.99 -1.96
N ALA A 115 -17.21 -1.55 -1.78
CA ALA A 115 -16.18 -2.29 -1.06
C ALA A 115 -16.56 -2.52 0.42
N GLU A 116 -17.16 -1.53 1.08
CA GLU A 116 -17.64 -1.67 2.45
C GLU A 116 -18.76 -2.72 2.55
N LYS A 117 -19.72 -2.73 1.63
CA LYS A 117 -20.79 -3.73 1.58
C LYS A 117 -20.27 -5.15 1.33
N ALA A 118 -19.20 -5.27 0.54
CA ALA A 118 -18.53 -6.54 0.25
C ALA A 118 -17.54 -6.97 1.35
N TYR A 119 -17.31 -6.16 2.37
CA TYR A 119 -16.28 -6.39 3.38
C TYR A 119 -14.91 -6.65 2.74
N CYS A 120 -14.51 -5.79 1.80
CA CYS A 120 -13.18 -5.88 1.18
C CYS A 120 -12.09 -5.62 2.20
N VAL A 121 -11.03 -6.42 2.14
CA VAL A 121 -9.89 -6.37 3.07
C VAL A 121 -8.63 -6.02 2.31
N CYS A 122 -7.85 -5.06 2.84
CA CYS A 122 -6.49 -4.76 2.42
C CYS A 122 -5.48 -5.39 3.36
N HIS A 123 -4.41 -5.93 2.80
CA HIS A 123 -3.28 -6.45 3.56
C HIS A 123 -2.43 -5.33 4.19
N ASN A 124 -2.31 -4.17 3.51
CA ASN A 124 -1.53 -2.98 3.89
C ASN A 124 -0.01 -3.19 4.06
N SER A 125 0.45 -4.42 4.10
CA SER A 125 1.87 -4.77 4.30
C SER A 125 2.35 -5.81 3.30
N PHE A 126 1.81 -5.79 2.07
CA PHE A 126 2.19 -6.68 0.99
C PHE A 126 3.57 -6.28 0.45
N LYS A 127 4.62 -6.90 1.02
CA LYS A 127 6.03 -6.56 0.77
C LYS A 127 6.89 -7.83 0.84
N ASN A 128 8.13 -7.73 0.32
CA ASN A 128 9.08 -8.87 0.21
C ASN A 128 9.31 -9.65 1.51
N ASP A 129 9.11 -9.02 2.68
CA ASP A 129 9.24 -9.72 3.96
C ASP A 129 8.02 -10.57 4.29
N ASN A 130 6.84 -10.16 3.83
CA ASN A 130 5.56 -10.78 4.14
C ASN A 130 5.03 -11.66 3.00
N VAL A 131 5.67 -11.59 1.82
CA VAL A 131 5.32 -12.42 0.67
C VAL A 131 6.55 -13.21 0.26
N ARG A 132 6.46 -14.53 0.28
CA ARG A 132 7.58 -15.45 0.04
C ARG A 132 7.16 -16.56 -0.90
N ILE A 133 8.14 -17.12 -1.61
CA ILE A 133 7.95 -18.22 -2.56
C ILE A 133 8.65 -19.46 -2.02
N THR A 134 7.92 -20.58 -1.89
CA THR A 134 8.48 -21.88 -1.53
C THR A 134 9.23 -22.50 -2.71
N GLU A 135 10.04 -23.55 -2.46
CA GLU A 135 10.72 -24.31 -3.51
C GLU A 135 9.76 -24.91 -4.55
N ASN A 136 8.52 -25.19 -4.15
CA ASN A 136 7.47 -25.72 -5.04
C ASN A 136 6.67 -24.60 -5.75
N GLY A 137 7.10 -23.34 -5.67
CA GLY A 137 6.42 -22.20 -6.30
C GLY A 137 5.17 -21.68 -5.56
N ASN A 138 4.81 -22.24 -4.40
CA ASN A 138 3.67 -21.73 -3.65
C ASN A 138 4.00 -20.40 -2.99
N ILE A 139 3.04 -19.46 -3.01
CA ILE A 139 3.16 -18.17 -2.33
C ILE A 139 2.68 -18.30 -0.88
N ILE A 140 3.48 -17.76 0.03
CA ILE A 140 3.11 -17.58 1.44
C ILE A 140 2.91 -16.10 1.70
N ILE A 141 1.74 -15.73 2.21
CA ILE A 141 1.42 -14.39 2.67
C ILE A 141 1.37 -14.41 4.20
N SER A 142 2.07 -13.47 4.84
CA SER A 142 2.17 -13.32 6.30
C SER A 142 2.05 -11.86 6.68
N GLY A 143 2.00 -11.54 8.00
CA GLY A 143 1.84 -10.16 8.47
C GLY A 143 0.40 -9.65 8.34
N LEU A 144 -0.57 -10.52 8.63
CA LEU A 144 -2.00 -10.22 8.53
C LEU A 144 -2.51 -9.30 9.65
N ASP A 145 -1.71 -9.05 10.67
CA ASP A 145 -1.98 -8.11 11.77
C ASP A 145 -2.15 -6.66 11.31
N GLY A 146 -1.62 -6.33 10.13
CA GLY A 146 -1.78 -5.02 9.48
C GLY A 146 -3.04 -4.86 8.65
N CYS A 147 -3.85 -5.90 8.47
CA CYS A 147 -5.03 -5.85 7.63
C CYS A 147 -6.06 -4.82 8.11
N THR A 148 -6.72 -4.18 7.16
CA THR A 148 -7.85 -3.27 7.42
C THR A 148 -8.94 -3.47 6.39
N TYR A 149 -10.15 -3.05 6.72
CA TYR A 149 -11.21 -2.91 5.73
C TYR A 149 -10.97 -1.66 4.89
N ASP A 150 -10.67 -1.84 3.61
CA ASP A 150 -10.48 -0.76 2.65
C ASP A 150 -10.59 -1.27 1.20
N LEU A 151 -10.36 -0.38 0.23
CA LEU A 151 -10.34 -0.68 -1.19
C LEU A 151 -9.14 -1.57 -1.55
N SER A 152 -9.37 -2.76 -2.06
CA SER A 152 -8.33 -3.70 -2.50
C SER A 152 -7.32 -3.08 -3.48
N ILE A 153 -7.76 -2.10 -4.28
CA ILE A 153 -6.90 -1.37 -5.23
C ILE A 153 -5.75 -0.63 -4.54
N LEU A 154 -5.86 -0.29 -3.25
CA LEU A 154 -4.78 0.39 -2.51
C LEU A 154 -3.57 -0.52 -2.32
N ASP A 155 -3.76 -1.80 -2.07
CA ASP A 155 -2.66 -2.75 -2.00
C ASP A 155 -1.98 -2.94 -3.37
N LEU A 156 -2.77 -2.96 -4.46
CA LEU A 156 -2.22 -3.02 -5.81
C LEU A 156 -1.37 -1.77 -6.11
N ALA A 157 -1.86 -0.58 -5.74
CA ALA A 157 -1.09 0.66 -5.87
C ALA A 157 0.20 0.63 -5.03
N HIS A 158 0.16 0.01 -3.84
CA HIS A 158 1.34 -0.21 -3.02
C HIS A 158 2.33 -1.19 -3.65
N LEU A 159 1.87 -2.25 -4.29
CA LEU A 159 2.72 -3.19 -5.02
C LEU A 159 3.42 -2.50 -6.20
N ILE A 160 2.68 -1.77 -7.04
CA ILE A 160 3.23 -0.98 -8.15
C ILE A 160 4.26 0.04 -7.64
N ARG A 161 3.94 0.77 -6.57
CA ARG A 161 4.88 1.72 -5.97
C ARG A 161 6.17 1.04 -5.50
N LYS A 162 6.09 -0.18 -4.97
CA LYS A 162 7.27 -0.94 -4.56
C LYS A 162 8.11 -1.35 -5.76
N TYR A 163 7.47 -1.84 -6.81
CA TYR A 163 8.13 -2.15 -8.06
C TYR A 163 8.86 -0.93 -8.62
N ILE A 164 8.21 0.24 -8.70
CA ILE A 164 8.85 1.49 -9.14
C ILE A 164 10.08 1.84 -8.29
N LYS A 165 10.05 1.54 -6.99
CA LYS A 165 11.16 1.82 -6.07
C LYS A 165 12.29 0.79 -6.10
N SER A 166 12.15 -0.35 -6.77
CA SER A 166 13.25 -1.33 -6.93
C SER A 166 14.39 -0.79 -7.79
N GLY A 167 14.11 0.21 -8.64
CA GLY A 167 15.09 0.90 -9.47
C GLY A 167 15.12 0.45 -10.94
N ASN A 168 14.56 -0.72 -11.25
CA ASN A 168 14.52 -1.30 -12.61
C ASN A 168 13.11 -1.33 -13.19
N ALA A 169 12.20 -0.50 -12.66
CA ALA A 169 10.81 -0.49 -13.08
C ALA A 169 10.65 0.07 -14.50
N ASP A 170 9.88 -0.64 -15.30
CA ASP A 170 9.48 -0.26 -16.65
C ASP A 170 7.97 -0.40 -16.86
N GLU A 171 7.47 0.05 -17.99
CA GLU A 171 6.05 -0.05 -18.34
C GLU A 171 5.59 -1.50 -18.49
N TYR A 172 6.48 -2.38 -18.94
CA TYR A 172 6.16 -3.79 -19.11
C TYR A 172 5.87 -4.48 -17.78
N GLY A 173 6.71 -4.28 -16.76
CA GLY A 173 6.47 -4.84 -15.42
C GLY A 173 5.22 -4.27 -14.74
N ILE A 174 4.90 -2.98 -14.97
CA ILE A 174 3.64 -2.41 -14.48
C ILE A 174 2.45 -3.09 -15.18
N SER A 175 2.52 -3.32 -16.50
CA SER A 175 1.48 -4.03 -17.25
C SER A 175 1.32 -5.47 -16.74
N LEU A 176 2.42 -6.18 -16.48
CA LEU A 176 2.38 -7.53 -15.89
C LEU A 176 1.64 -7.55 -14.54
N ILE A 177 1.91 -6.58 -13.66
CA ILE A 177 1.22 -6.48 -12.36
C ILE A 177 -0.28 -6.30 -12.58
N LEU A 178 -0.68 -5.35 -13.44
CA LEU A 178 -2.08 -5.04 -13.72
C LEU A 178 -2.81 -6.23 -14.36
N GLU A 179 -2.21 -6.86 -15.37
CA GLU A 179 -2.80 -8.00 -16.09
C GLU A 179 -2.98 -9.22 -15.16
N ASN A 180 -1.94 -9.58 -14.40
CA ASN A 180 -2.01 -10.73 -13.51
C ASN A 180 -2.96 -10.51 -12.34
N TYR A 181 -3.02 -9.30 -11.80
CA TYR A 181 -4.02 -8.98 -10.79
C TYR A 181 -5.44 -9.05 -11.36
N SER A 182 -5.71 -8.39 -12.51
CA SER A 182 -7.04 -8.32 -13.12
C SER A 182 -7.56 -9.67 -13.65
N ARG A 183 -6.66 -10.62 -13.91
CA ARG A 183 -7.05 -11.99 -14.33
C ARG A 183 -7.82 -12.74 -13.25
N TYR A 184 -7.57 -12.43 -12.00
CA TYR A 184 -8.11 -13.17 -10.84
C TYR A 184 -8.97 -12.30 -9.92
N ARG A 185 -9.08 -11.00 -10.17
CA ARG A 185 -9.90 -10.05 -9.44
C ARG A 185 -10.88 -9.35 -10.40
#